data_2d45b51a253ecfd26183df4ecacda0f2
#
_entry.id   2d45b51a253ecfd26183df4ecacda0f2
#
_cell.length_a   1.000
_cell.length_b   1.000
_cell.length_c   1.000
_cell.angle_alpha   90.00
_cell.angle_beta   90.00
_cell.angle_gamma   90.00
#
_symmetry.space_group_name_H-M   'P 1'
#
loop_
_entity.id
_entity.type
_entity.pdbx_description
1 polymer ?
#
loop_
_entity_poly.entity_id
_entity_poly.type
_entity_poly.pdbx_seq_one_letter_code
_entity_poly.pdbx_strand_id
1 'polypeptide(L)'
;MAKQRISFLICFAVFFLTDFGSNRFLSGVCLTLSASWAQGTDANDRISEQTNSVLGNYLAGRHAERVKNYSLAARLFSKIDTKEPKTLKIQQRLLFSLMAAGEINQAVVIAEEMAGSGKIPSITSLTLFADAIGSKNLKKAIKVLNRTTVSAITDFTIPLLRAWTMVAMGDYKKAISALEPLTRIQGFEPMRLHHIALIEDFKGNKIVADQAYIRALDKSKSIRTLQAYGRFLERSGRRAEAYNLYTKYQTRQGLENQMKEEIFKFDTGLQRSGMIRTSSEGIAEVMFNLAGTLTQSRSFDLGLVFCRLAIWIKPKFPMAKMLLGNLLEIMDRPEEALNVFQSVDEASTSAWESKLRQAELLNSLGRKSAAEKTLLLMANQRSEDMSALTRLGDIFRGIKDFEKAANVYTEAIKRTVLIQKPSWSLLYSRGIAYERSKKWYLAEKDFLDALELSPNQPYLLNYLGYSWVDRGLNLDSAKRMIEKAVRLRPNDGYIVDSLGWVLYRLGDFESATVYLERAISLYPQDPTINDHLGDAYWRVGRTREAEFQWERALSFGPEPEQVSNIRKKLHQGLPPVQVKQ
;
A
#
# COMPACT_ATOMS: atom_id res chain seq x y z
N MET A 1 -41.23 21.42 -1.37
CA MET A 1 -40.02 21.32 -2.21
C MET A 1 -38.87 20.89 -1.30
N ALA A 2 -38.64 19.57 -1.25
CA ALA A 2 -37.68 18.95 -0.34
C ALA A 2 -36.29 18.97 -0.94
N LYS A 3 -35.34 19.60 -0.28
CA LYS A 3 -33.93 19.49 -0.58
C LYS A 3 -33.43 18.12 -0.11
N GLN A 4 -33.24 17.17 -1.01
CA GLN A 4 -32.47 15.97 -0.74
C GLN A 4 -31.02 16.34 -0.49
N ARG A 5 -30.64 16.32 0.79
CA ARG A 5 -29.23 16.28 1.22
C ARG A 5 -28.75 14.85 1.00
N ILE A 6 -27.91 14.64 0.01
CA ILE A 6 -27.11 13.42 -0.13
C ILE A 6 -26.06 13.49 0.98
N SER A 7 -26.35 12.84 2.11
CA SER A 7 -25.36 12.54 3.14
C SER A 7 -24.40 11.49 2.60
N PHE A 8 -23.23 11.89 2.14
CA PHE A 8 -22.08 11.01 2.06
C PHE A 8 -21.68 10.65 3.50
N LEU A 9 -22.12 9.49 3.95
CA LEU A 9 -21.58 8.86 5.16
C LEU A 9 -20.13 8.47 4.85
N ILE A 10 -19.20 9.35 5.21
CA ILE A 10 -17.80 8.97 5.38
C ILE A 10 -17.76 8.18 6.69
N CYS A 11 -17.91 6.87 6.62
CA CYS A 11 -17.57 5.97 7.72
C CYS A 11 -16.06 6.10 7.98
N PHE A 12 -15.69 6.96 8.92
CA PHE A 12 -14.37 6.95 9.52
C PHE A 12 -14.23 5.69 10.39
N ALA A 13 -13.97 4.56 9.76
CA ALA A 13 -13.29 3.49 10.45
C ALA A 13 -11.87 4.00 10.68
N VAL A 14 -11.54 4.29 11.95
CA VAL A 14 -10.17 4.48 12.43
C VAL A 14 -9.47 3.14 12.27
N PHE A 15 -9.05 2.81 11.05
CA PHE A 15 -8.14 1.72 10.78
C PHE A 15 -6.80 2.31 10.38
N PHE A 16 -5.85 2.01 11.22
CA PHE A 16 -4.43 2.28 11.18
C PHE A 16 -3.82 2.10 9.79
N LEU A 17 -2.77 2.90 9.52
CA LEU A 17 -1.70 2.59 8.58
C LEU A 17 -1.05 1.24 8.97
N THR A 18 -1.74 0.16 8.69
CA THR A 18 -1.24 -1.19 8.81
C THR A 18 -1.44 -1.84 7.45
N ASP A 19 -0.35 -2.35 6.92
CA ASP A 19 -0.27 -3.17 5.72
C ASP A 19 -0.17 -2.48 4.36
N PHE A 20 0.89 -1.68 4.15
CA PHE A 20 1.49 -1.59 2.82
C PHE A 20 2.80 -2.39 2.68
N GLY A 21 3.19 -3.15 3.71
CA GLY A 21 4.45 -3.91 3.71
C GLY A 21 4.36 -5.42 3.90
N SER A 22 3.24 -5.97 4.35
CA SER A 22 3.22 -7.37 4.79
C SER A 22 2.08 -8.25 4.25
N ASN A 23 1.11 -7.73 3.49
CA ASN A 23 0.02 -8.55 2.96
C ASN A 23 0.29 -9.21 1.60
N ARG A 24 1.56 -9.25 1.14
CA ARG A 24 1.94 -10.02 -0.07
C ARG A 24 2.40 -11.46 0.21
N PHE A 25 2.20 -11.98 1.41
CA PHE A 25 2.50 -13.40 1.68
C PHE A 25 1.50 -14.37 1.01
N LEU A 26 0.40 -13.89 0.43
CA LEU A 26 -0.62 -14.72 -0.22
C LEU A 26 -0.86 -14.42 -1.71
N SER A 27 -0.10 -13.52 -2.34
CA SER A 27 -0.27 -13.21 -3.77
C SER A 27 0.57 -14.09 -4.71
N GLY A 28 0.88 -15.31 -4.30
CA GLY A 28 1.44 -16.33 -5.21
C GLY A 28 0.43 -16.88 -6.23
N VAL A 29 -0.84 -16.51 -6.15
CA VAL A 29 -1.91 -17.07 -7.00
C VAL A 29 -2.49 -16.06 -8.00
N CYS A 30 -2.17 -14.77 -7.90
CA CYS A 30 -2.72 -13.74 -8.79
C CYS A 30 -1.83 -13.33 -9.98
N LEU A 31 -0.74 -14.05 -10.26
CA LEU A 31 0.22 -13.69 -11.34
C LEU A 31 0.00 -14.40 -12.67
N THR A 32 -1.03 -15.22 -12.82
CA THR A 32 -1.27 -15.90 -14.12
C THR A 32 -2.27 -15.21 -15.04
N LEU A 33 -2.95 -14.16 -14.62
CA LEU A 33 -3.85 -13.38 -15.48
C LEU A 33 -3.19 -12.19 -16.19
N SER A 34 -1.92 -11.86 -15.88
CA SER A 34 -1.22 -10.74 -16.52
C SER A 34 -0.45 -11.08 -17.79
N ALA A 35 -0.28 -12.37 -18.14
CA ALA A 35 0.49 -12.76 -19.33
C ALA A 35 -0.25 -12.61 -20.66
N SER A 36 -1.57 -12.43 -20.66
CA SER A 36 -2.35 -12.21 -21.89
C SER A 36 -2.58 -10.73 -22.24
N TRP A 37 -2.18 -9.79 -21.35
CA TRP A 37 -2.34 -8.35 -21.56
C TRP A 37 -1.06 -7.65 -22.02
N ALA A 38 0.08 -8.34 -22.02
CA ALA A 38 1.36 -7.77 -22.47
C ALA A 38 1.43 -7.49 -23.98
N GLN A 39 0.43 -7.94 -24.76
CA GLN A 39 0.28 -7.55 -26.18
C GLN A 39 -0.60 -6.31 -26.40
N GLY A 40 -1.13 -5.71 -25.31
CA GLY A 40 -2.02 -4.55 -25.39
C GLY A 40 -1.33 -3.18 -25.43
N THR A 41 -0.04 -3.07 -25.12
CA THR A 41 0.66 -1.77 -25.07
C THR A 41 0.86 -1.17 -26.47
N ASP A 42 1.07 -1.98 -27.50
CA ASP A 42 1.21 -1.48 -28.88
C ASP A 42 -0.13 -1.03 -29.50
N ALA A 43 -1.25 -1.59 -29.03
CA ALA A 43 -2.57 -1.17 -29.53
C ALA A 43 -3.01 0.21 -28.97
N ASN A 44 -2.64 0.51 -27.71
CA ASN A 44 -2.96 1.80 -27.09
C ASN A 44 -2.15 2.97 -27.69
N ASP A 45 -0.90 2.73 -28.10
CA ASP A 45 -0.10 3.77 -28.77
C ASP A 45 -0.58 4.06 -30.21
N ARG A 46 -1.14 3.06 -30.91
CA ARG A 46 -1.66 3.24 -32.28
C ARG A 46 -2.99 4.02 -32.36
N ILE A 47 -3.80 4.02 -31.28
CA ILE A 47 -5.06 4.80 -31.25
C ILE A 47 -4.80 6.31 -31.16
N SER A 48 -3.61 6.74 -30.77
CA SER A 48 -3.30 8.14 -30.48
C SER A 48 -3.03 9.03 -31.69
N GLU A 49 -2.76 8.51 -32.88
CA GLU A 49 -2.26 9.31 -34.00
C GLU A 49 -3.28 9.71 -35.07
N GLN A 50 -4.51 9.18 -35.06
CA GLN A 50 -5.45 9.36 -36.19
C GLN A 50 -6.77 10.08 -35.90
N THR A 51 -7.05 10.56 -34.70
CA THR A 51 -8.31 11.28 -34.48
C THR A 51 -8.09 12.81 -34.53
N ASN A 52 -8.31 13.40 -35.70
CA ASN A 52 -8.34 14.86 -35.87
C ASN A 52 -9.69 15.49 -35.49
N SER A 53 -10.66 14.71 -34.97
CA SER A 53 -11.97 15.22 -34.59
C SER A 53 -12.03 15.59 -33.09
N VAL A 54 -12.71 16.67 -32.77
CA VAL A 54 -12.98 17.12 -31.40
C VAL A 54 -13.62 15.99 -30.56
N LEU A 55 -14.63 15.32 -31.13
CA LEU A 55 -15.33 14.22 -30.46
C LEU A 55 -14.42 13.01 -30.25
N GLY A 56 -13.60 12.65 -31.25
CA GLY A 56 -12.64 11.56 -31.15
C GLY A 56 -11.61 11.81 -30.05
N ASN A 57 -11.01 12.98 -30.00
CA ASN A 57 -10.06 13.36 -28.95
C ASN A 57 -10.73 13.37 -27.56
N TYR A 58 -11.99 13.83 -27.47
CA TYR A 58 -12.71 13.80 -26.20
C TYR A 58 -12.98 12.37 -25.70
N LEU A 59 -13.50 11.49 -26.55
CA LEU A 59 -13.81 10.11 -26.18
C LEU A 59 -12.54 9.32 -25.84
N ALA A 60 -11.48 9.47 -26.64
CA ALA A 60 -10.18 8.84 -26.37
C ALA A 60 -9.56 9.39 -25.08
N GLY A 61 -9.64 10.71 -24.82
CA GLY A 61 -9.20 11.32 -23.57
C GLY A 61 -9.96 10.78 -22.35
N ARG A 62 -11.28 10.62 -22.47
CA ARG A 62 -12.11 10.01 -21.42
C ARG A 62 -11.76 8.55 -21.16
N HIS A 63 -11.43 7.81 -22.21
CA HIS A 63 -10.95 6.43 -22.06
C HIS A 63 -9.60 6.41 -21.34
N ALA A 64 -8.66 7.27 -21.76
CA ALA A 64 -7.35 7.40 -21.11
C ALA A 64 -7.47 7.75 -19.62
N GLU A 65 -8.36 8.68 -19.23
CA GLU A 65 -8.67 8.95 -17.81
C GLU A 65 -9.16 7.70 -17.07
N ARG A 66 -10.07 6.94 -17.69
CA ARG A 66 -10.64 5.74 -17.07
C ARG A 66 -9.59 4.67 -16.78
N VAL A 67 -8.63 4.50 -17.70
CA VAL A 67 -7.50 3.58 -17.52
C VAL A 67 -6.30 4.24 -16.83
N LYS A 68 -6.50 5.42 -16.21
CA LYS A 68 -5.50 6.15 -15.42
C LYS A 68 -4.27 6.61 -16.20
N ASN A 69 -4.31 6.61 -17.53
CA ASN A 69 -3.25 7.18 -18.38
C ASN A 69 -3.43 8.69 -18.53
N TYR A 70 -3.07 9.44 -17.48
CA TYR A 70 -3.30 10.87 -17.41
C TYR A 70 -2.43 11.68 -18.39
N SER A 71 -1.23 11.22 -18.70
CA SER A 71 -0.38 11.86 -19.71
C SER A 71 -1.01 11.80 -21.09
N LEU A 72 -1.59 10.65 -21.48
CA LEU A 72 -2.32 10.52 -22.73
C LEU A 72 -3.63 11.34 -22.69
N ALA A 73 -4.37 11.30 -21.58
CA ALA A 73 -5.58 12.09 -21.41
C ALA A 73 -5.30 13.60 -21.59
N ALA A 74 -4.25 14.13 -20.96
CA ALA A 74 -3.85 15.53 -21.09
C ALA A 74 -3.52 15.89 -22.54
N ARG A 75 -2.72 15.05 -23.23
CA ARG A 75 -2.39 15.26 -24.67
C ARG A 75 -3.63 15.28 -25.56
N LEU A 76 -4.61 14.40 -25.29
CA LEU A 76 -5.84 14.31 -26.08
C LEU A 76 -6.77 15.49 -25.81
N PHE A 77 -6.96 15.89 -24.55
CA PHE A 77 -7.78 17.06 -24.21
C PHE A 77 -7.13 18.37 -24.68
N SER A 78 -5.79 18.49 -24.71
CA SER A 78 -5.13 19.68 -25.24
C SER A 78 -5.33 19.86 -26.75
N LYS A 79 -5.53 18.76 -27.50
CA LYS A 79 -5.86 18.80 -28.94
C LYS A 79 -7.31 19.25 -29.23
N ILE A 80 -8.17 19.27 -28.19
CA ILE A 80 -9.52 19.79 -28.31
C ILE A 80 -9.44 21.30 -28.31
N ASP A 81 -9.00 21.84 -29.40
CA ASP A 81 -8.91 23.24 -29.71
C ASP A 81 -9.31 23.42 -31.17
N THR A 82 -9.56 24.56 -31.55
CA THR A 82 -8.95 25.86 -31.48
C THR A 82 -9.88 26.93 -32.06
N LYS A 83 -11.04 26.53 -32.51
CA LYS A 83 -11.97 27.48 -33.17
C LYS A 83 -13.25 27.72 -32.35
N GLU A 84 -13.51 26.88 -31.35
CA GLU A 84 -14.62 27.09 -30.43
C GLU A 84 -14.09 27.19 -28.99
N PRO A 85 -14.66 28.04 -28.12
CA PRO A 85 -14.21 28.17 -26.74
C PRO A 85 -14.32 26.82 -26.02
N LYS A 86 -13.23 26.37 -25.43
CA LYS A 86 -13.18 25.17 -24.59
C LYS A 86 -14.27 25.27 -23.52
N THR A 87 -15.16 24.29 -23.45
CA THR A 87 -16.14 24.28 -22.37
C THR A 87 -15.40 24.12 -21.03
N LEU A 88 -15.89 24.79 -19.99
CA LEU A 88 -15.33 24.71 -18.64
C LEU A 88 -15.07 23.24 -18.20
N LYS A 89 -15.92 22.32 -18.62
CA LYS A 89 -15.82 20.89 -18.34
C LYS A 89 -14.57 20.24 -18.95
N ILE A 90 -14.19 20.62 -20.16
CA ILE A 90 -12.99 20.10 -20.85
C ILE A 90 -11.75 20.70 -20.20
N GLN A 91 -11.74 22.00 -19.90
CA GLN A 91 -10.65 22.65 -19.20
C GLN A 91 -10.41 22.03 -17.82
N GLN A 92 -11.49 21.71 -17.07
CA GLN A 92 -11.36 21.01 -15.78
C GLN A 92 -10.73 19.62 -15.92
N ARG A 93 -11.08 18.86 -16.98
CA ARG A 93 -10.48 17.56 -17.26
C ARG A 93 -9.02 17.67 -17.68
N LEU A 94 -8.72 18.62 -18.57
CA LEU A 94 -7.34 18.89 -18.97
C LEU A 94 -6.48 19.27 -17.77
N LEU A 95 -6.94 20.21 -16.95
CA LEU A 95 -6.27 20.62 -15.73
C LEU A 95 -6.02 19.44 -14.79
N PHE A 96 -7.05 18.65 -14.52
CA PHE A 96 -6.93 17.47 -13.66
C PHE A 96 -5.93 16.45 -14.22
N SER A 97 -5.98 16.17 -15.52
CA SER A 97 -5.09 15.22 -16.17
C SER A 97 -3.63 15.72 -16.16
N LEU A 98 -3.39 17.00 -16.39
CA LEU A 98 -2.06 17.62 -16.27
C LEU A 98 -1.51 17.50 -14.84
N MET A 99 -2.34 17.82 -13.84
CA MET A 99 -1.97 17.70 -12.44
C MET A 99 -1.62 16.24 -12.05
N ALA A 100 -2.45 15.28 -12.47
CA ALA A 100 -2.25 13.86 -12.21
C ALA A 100 -1.03 13.30 -12.96
N ALA A 101 -0.74 13.81 -14.16
CA ALA A 101 0.46 13.48 -14.92
C ALA A 101 1.74 14.08 -14.31
N GLY A 102 1.62 15.16 -13.52
CA GLY A 102 2.75 15.89 -12.94
C GLY A 102 3.25 17.05 -13.82
N GLU A 103 2.50 17.40 -14.85
CA GLU A 103 2.77 18.52 -15.78
C GLU A 103 2.31 19.84 -15.15
N ILE A 104 2.86 20.19 -13.97
CA ILE A 104 2.34 21.27 -13.13
C ILE A 104 2.48 22.64 -13.82
N ASN A 105 3.57 22.88 -14.57
CA ASN A 105 3.73 24.16 -15.30
C ASN A 105 2.61 24.39 -16.29
N GLN A 106 2.23 23.36 -17.07
CA GLN A 106 1.13 23.44 -18.03
C GLN A 106 -0.23 23.57 -17.30
N ALA A 107 -0.37 22.87 -16.18
CA ALA A 107 -1.56 22.96 -15.34
C ALA A 107 -1.78 24.38 -14.80
N VAL A 108 -0.71 25.12 -14.44
CA VAL A 108 -0.79 26.51 -13.98
C VAL A 108 -1.34 27.42 -15.09
N VAL A 109 -0.89 27.25 -16.32
CA VAL A 109 -1.38 28.05 -17.47
C VAL A 109 -2.89 27.85 -17.64
N ILE A 110 -3.35 26.61 -17.68
CA ILE A 110 -4.79 26.29 -17.79
C ILE A 110 -5.57 26.81 -16.58
N ALA A 111 -5.00 26.73 -15.37
CA ALA A 111 -5.64 27.23 -14.17
C ALA A 111 -5.79 28.77 -14.17
N GLU A 112 -4.83 29.51 -14.73
CA GLU A 112 -4.89 30.97 -14.91
C GLU A 112 -6.00 31.37 -15.90
N GLU A 113 -6.10 30.66 -17.03
CA GLU A 113 -7.18 30.87 -18.01
C GLU A 113 -8.57 30.63 -17.38
N MET A 114 -8.70 29.63 -16.52
CA MET A 114 -9.95 29.26 -15.83
C MET A 114 -10.33 30.21 -14.69
N ALA A 115 -9.38 30.96 -14.14
CA ALA A 115 -9.59 31.69 -12.87
C ALA A 115 -10.56 32.87 -12.97
N GLY A 116 -10.74 33.49 -14.14
CA GLY A 116 -11.65 34.62 -14.36
C GLY A 116 -11.71 35.62 -13.20
N SER A 117 -12.79 36.38 -13.08
CA SER A 117 -13.02 37.36 -12.01
C SER A 117 -13.83 36.83 -10.80
N GLY A 118 -14.52 35.69 -10.96
CA GLY A 118 -15.46 35.13 -9.98
C GLY A 118 -14.84 34.13 -8.99
N LYS A 119 -15.66 33.21 -8.52
CA LYS A 119 -15.24 32.08 -7.69
C LYS A 119 -14.39 31.11 -8.52
N ILE A 120 -13.40 30.50 -7.90
CA ILE A 120 -12.44 29.60 -8.54
C ILE A 120 -12.77 28.15 -8.12
N PRO A 121 -12.88 27.19 -9.07
CA PRO A 121 -13.06 25.77 -8.75
C PRO A 121 -11.91 25.23 -7.88
N SER A 122 -12.21 24.21 -7.07
CA SER A 122 -11.29 23.69 -6.04
C SER A 122 -9.91 23.31 -6.59
N ILE A 123 -9.85 22.48 -7.63
CA ILE A 123 -8.55 22.02 -8.20
C ILE A 123 -7.80 23.19 -8.84
N THR A 124 -8.50 24.07 -9.56
CA THR A 124 -7.92 25.31 -10.12
C THR A 124 -7.31 26.17 -9.02
N SER A 125 -8.04 26.35 -7.91
CA SER A 125 -7.53 27.10 -6.75
C SER A 125 -6.29 26.48 -6.13
N LEU A 126 -6.27 25.16 -5.95
CA LEU A 126 -5.11 24.45 -5.38
C LEU A 126 -3.88 24.57 -6.27
N THR A 127 -4.07 24.49 -7.59
CA THR A 127 -2.99 24.69 -8.56
C THR A 127 -2.41 26.11 -8.49
N LEU A 128 -3.27 27.13 -8.56
CA LEU A 128 -2.85 28.53 -8.45
C LEU A 128 -2.26 28.90 -7.10
N PHE A 129 -2.77 28.29 -6.03
CA PHE A 129 -2.22 28.47 -4.69
C PHE A 129 -0.80 27.91 -4.61
N ALA A 130 -0.58 26.69 -5.12
CA ALA A 130 0.74 26.05 -5.10
C ALA A 130 1.76 26.86 -5.93
N ASP A 131 1.36 27.40 -7.08
CA ASP A 131 2.16 28.32 -7.88
C ASP A 131 2.51 29.60 -7.11
N ALA A 132 1.52 30.21 -6.47
CA ALA A 132 1.72 31.43 -5.67
C ALA A 132 2.69 31.19 -4.48
N ILE A 133 2.67 30.01 -3.88
CA ILE A 133 3.62 29.61 -2.82
C ILE A 133 5.02 29.39 -3.40
N GLY A 134 5.13 28.70 -4.54
CA GLY A 134 6.41 28.49 -5.23
C GLY A 134 7.08 29.80 -5.63
N SER A 135 6.30 30.77 -6.13
CA SER A 135 6.76 32.12 -6.49
C SER A 135 6.86 33.08 -5.30
N LYS A 136 6.63 32.62 -4.06
CA LYS A 136 6.64 33.42 -2.82
C LYS A 136 5.64 34.61 -2.82
N ASN A 137 4.60 34.54 -3.63
CA ASN A 137 3.57 35.59 -3.72
C ASN A 137 2.42 35.33 -2.75
N LEU A 138 2.64 35.63 -1.47
CA LEU A 138 1.66 35.40 -0.38
C LEU A 138 0.35 36.20 -0.60
N LYS A 139 0.41 37.39 -1.23
CA LYS A 139 -0.79 38.18 -1.56
C LYS A 139 -1.67 37.44 -2.58
N LYS A 140 -1.06 36.87 -3.66
CA LYS A 140 -1.77 36.02 -4.63
C LYS A 140 -2.35 34.79 -3.93
N ALA A 141 -1.58 34.11 -3.08
CA ALA A 141 -2.02 32.93 -2.33
C ALA A 141 -3.29 33.18 -1.52
N ILE A 142 -3.32 34.24 -0.69
CA ILE A 142 -4.52 34.60 0.11
C ILE A 142 -5.70 34.98 -0.80
N LYS A 143 -5.46 35.75 -1.85
CA LYS A 143 -6.51 36.11 -2.82
C LYS A 143 -7.17 34.87 -3.44
N VAL A 144 -6.36 33.88 -3.81
CA VAL A 144 -6.86 32.60 -4.36
C VAL A 144 -7.70 31.88 -3.33
N LEU A 145 -7.22 31.71 -2.09
CA LEU A 145 -7.98 31.01 -1.03
C LEU A 145 -9.33 31.69 -0.73
N ASN A 146 -9.40 33.03 -0.79
CA ASN A 146 -10.64 33.78 -0.55
C ASN A 146 -11.66 33.64 -1.69
N ARG A 147 -11.19 33.34 -2.90
CA ARG A 147 -12.04 33.15 -4.09
C ARG A 147 -12.40 31.70 -4.33
N THR A 148 -11.84 30.75 -3.57
CA THR A 148 -12.08 29.31 -3.76
C THR A 148 -13.55 28.97 -3.53
N THR A 149 -14.11 28.16 -4.41
CA THR A 149 -15.48 27.61 -4.26
C THR A 149 -15.50 26.63 -3.09
N VAL A 150 -16.51 26.77 -2.22
CA VAL A 150 -16.74 25.85 -1.10
C VAL A 150 -17.15 24.48 -1.66
N SER A 151 -16.51 23.44 -1.17
CA SER A 151 -16.77 22.04 -1.50
C SER A 151 -16.24 21.13 -0.37
N ALA A 152 -16.66 19.89 -0.34
CA ALA A 152 -16.23 18.94 0.70
C ALA A 152 -14.70 18.89 0.87
N ILE A 153 -13.93 18.98 -0.23
CA ILE A 153 -12.47 18.96 -0.17
C ILE A 153 -11.88 20.28 0.34
N THR A 154 -12.52 21.41 0.04
CA THR A 154 -12.01 22.73 0.44
C THR A 154 -12.33 23.05 1.90
N ASP A 155 -13.36 22.44 2.49
CA ASP A 155 -13.76 22.66 3.88
C ASP A 155 -12.65 22.29 4.87
N PHE A 156 -11.87 21.25 4.57
CA PHE A 156 -10.72 20.88 5.40
C PHE A 156 -9.38 21.39 4.85
N THR A 157 -9.26 21.59 3.55
CA THR A 157 -8.00 22.00 2.93
C THR A 157 -7.71 23.48 3.17
N ILE A 158 -8.69 24.38 2.98
CA ILE A 158 -8.49 25.83 3.11
C ILE A 158 -8.04 26.24 4.50
N PRO A 159 -8.63 25.76 5.61
CA PRO A 159 -8.17 26.08 6.95
C PRO A 159 -6.68 25.81 7.17
N LEU A 160 -6.21 24.64 6.73
CA LEU A 160 -4.82 24.21 6.85
C LEU A 160 -3.88 25.09 6.02
N LEU A 161 -4.22 25.34 4.75
CA LEU A 161 -3.41 26.17 3.84
C LEU A 161 -3.37 27.62 4.30
N ARG A 162 -4.49 28.15 4.77
CA ARG A 162 -4.59 29.49 5.35
C ARG A 162 -3.72 29.62 6.59
N ALA A 163 -3.73 28.64 7.49
CA ALA A 163 -2.91 28.65 8.69
C ALA A 163 -1.42 28.82 8.34
N TRP A 164 -0.88 27.98 7.46
CA TRP A 164 0.52 28.08 7.07
C TRP A 164 0.85 29.33 6.24
N THR A 165 -0.13 29.86 5.50
CA THR A 165 0.05 31.14 4.81
C THR A 165 0.14 32.28 5.83
N MET A 166 -0.64 32.27 6.91
CA MET A 166 -0.53 33.21 8.01
C MET A 166 0.81 33.08 8.74
N VAL A 167 1.32 31.85 8.95
CA VAL A 167 2.69 31.63 9.46
C VAL A 167 3.73 32.30 8.57
N ALA A 168 3.59 32.16 7.24
CA ALA A 168 4.48 32.82 6.27
C ALA A 168 4.45 34.36 6.37
N MET A 169 3.32 34.90 6.79
CA MET A 169 3.12 36.35 7.01
C MET A 169 3.53 36.80 8.43
N GLY A 170 3.98 35.89 9.31
CA GLY A 170 4.35 36.19 10.69
C GLY A 170 3.17 36.28 11.68
N ASP A 171 1.94 36.06 11.23
CA ASP A 171 0.74 36.16 12.06
C ASP A 171 0.34 34.80 12.66
N TYR A 172 1.07 34.36 13.68
CA TYR A 172 0.85 33.07 14.34
C TYR A 172 -0.51 32.97 15.04
N LYS A 173 -1.04 34.10 15.54
CA LYS A 173 -2.36 34.08 16.18
C LYS A 173 -3.46 33.77 15.19
N LYS A 174 -3.46 34.45 14.05
CA LYS A 174 -4.40 34.12 12.96
C LYS A 174 -4.15 32.73 12.37
N ALA A 175 -2.91 32.25 12.33
CA ALA A 175 -2.59 30.91 11.89
C ALA A 175 -3.31 29.83 12.73
N ILE A 176 -3.24 29.92 14.06
CA ILE A 176 -3.93 28.98 14.95
C ILE A 176 -5.45 29.12 14.83
N SER A 177 -5.99 30.36 14.80
CA SER A 177 -7.43 30.58 14.62
C SER A 177 -7.97 30.05 13.31
N ALA A 178 -7.15 30.04 12.24
CA ALA A 178 -7.55 29.49 10.95
C ALA A 178 -7.81 27.96 10.99
N LEU A 179 -7.30 27.24 11.99
CA LEU A 179 -7.51 25.80 12.17
C LEU A 179 -8.79 25.46 12.94
N GLU A 180 -9.46 26.42 13.57
CA GLU A 180 -10.67 26.19 14.36
C GLU A 180 -11.83 25.53 13.58
N PRO A 181 -12.09 25.85 12.29
CA PRO A 181 -13.16 25.18 11.55
C PRO A 181 -13.02 23.66 11.50
N LEU A 182 -11.79 23.11 11.60
CA LEU A 182 -11.53 21.66 11.58
C LEU A 182 -12.10 20.92 12.81
N THR A 183 -12.38 21.61 13.92
CA THR A 183 -13.02 21.03 15.11
C THR A 183 -14.42 20.49 14.82
N ARG A 184 -15.08 21.04 13.79
CA ARG A 184 -16.44 20.68 13.37
C ARG A 184 -16.47 19.55 12.35
N ILE A 185 -15.30 19.11 11.88
CA ILE A 185 -15.17 18.06 10.87
C ILE A 185 -14.73 16.78 11.55
N GLN A 186 -15.61 15.79 11.56
CA GLN A 186 -15.34 14.50 12.20
C GLN A 186 -14.05 13.89 11.65
N GLY A 187 -13.15 13.44 12.53
CA GLY A 187 -11.90 12.78 12.19
C GLY A 187 -10.72 13.72 11.88
N PHE A 188 -10.91 15.04 11.81
CA PHE A 188 -9.82 15.99 11.51
C PHE A 188 -9.09 16.54 12.74
N GLU A 189 -9.56 16.25 13.94
CA GLU A 189 -8.91 16.71 15.18
C GLU A 189 -7.44 16.28 15.30
N PRO A 190 -7.04 15.02 14.97
CA PRO A 190 -5.62 14.64 14.97
C PRO A 190 -4.76 15.48 14.03
N MET A 191 -5.24 15.75 12.81
CA MET A 191 -4.55 16.57 11.82
C MET A 191 -4.46 18.03 12.29
N ARG A 192 -5.52 18.58 12.85
CA ARG A 192 -5.53 19.92 13.44
C ARG A 192 -4.46 20.06 14.53
N LEU A 193 -4.44 19.13 15.48
CA LEU A 193 -3.47 19.12 16.58
C LEU A 193 -2.04 18.93 16.08
N HIS A 194 -1.83 18.07 15.08
CA HIS A 194 -0.53 17.90 14.43
C HIS A 194 -0.01 19.22 13.86
N HIS A 195 -0.84 19.94 13.09
CA HIS A 195 -0.42 21.22 12.51
C HIS A 195 -0.27 22.33 13.54
N ILE A 196 -1.06 22.34 14.63
CA ILE A 196 -0.81 23.25 15.78
C ILE A 196 0.58 22.96 16.36
N ALA A 197 0.91 21.69 16.62
CA ALA A 197 2.21 21.31 17.17
C ALA A 197 3.36 21.75 16.26
N LEU A 198 3.24 21.52 14.94
CA LEU A 198 4.24 21.96 13.96
C LEU A 198 4.40 23.48 13.91
N ILE A 199 3.31 24.25 13.98
CA ILE A 199 3.34 25.71 13.97
C ILE A 199 4.00 26.25 15.24
N GLU A 200 3.64 25.73 16.41
CA GLU A 200 4.22 26.16 17.68
C GLU A 200 5.70 25.74 17.80
N ASP A 201 6.06 24.55 17.30
CA ASP A 201 7.46 24.12 17.20
C ASP A 201 8.26 25.02 16.26
N PHE A 202 7.73 25.36 15.09
CA PHE A 202 8.33 26.28 14.13
C PHE A 202 8.52 27.69 14.69
N LYS A 203 7.56 28.17 15.50
CA LYS A 203 7.63 29.44 16.21
C LYS A 203 8.66 29.43 17.36
N GLY A 204 9.07 28.24 17.84
CA GLY A 204 9.95 28.08 18.99
C GLY A 204 9.24 28.04 20.34
N ASN A 205 7.92 27.94 20.38
CA ASN A 205 7.13 27.83 21.61
C ASN A 205 7.12 26.40 22.13
N LYS A 206 8.20 26.00 22.80
CA LYS A 206 8.47 24.61 23.19
C LYS A 206 7.37 24.01 24.08
N ILE A 207 6.82 24.77 25.02
CA ILE A 207 5.82 24.29 26.00
C ILE A 207 4.52 23.91 25.27
N VAL A 208 4.01 24.80 24.43
CA VAL A 208 2.75 24.60 23.74
C VAL A 208 2.92 23.53 22.64
N ALA A 209 4.08 23.50 21.96
CA ALA A 209 4.40 22.47 20.98
C ALA A 209 4.40 21.06 21.60
N ASP A 210 5.07 20.88 22.74
CA ASP A 210 5.12 19.60 23.47
C ASP A 210 3.72 19.09 23.82
N GLN A 211 2.89 19.96 24.43
CA GLN A 211 1.51 19.65 24.78
C GLN A 211 0.67 19.28 23.54
N ALA A 212 0.85 20.01 22.45
CA ALA A 212 0.11 19.76 21.21
C ALA A 212 0.53 18.44 20.56
N TYR A 213 1.84 18.09 20.56
CA TYR A 213 2.31 16.79 20.08
C TYR A 213 1.75 15.63 20.90
N ILE A 214 1.78 15.72 22.23
CA ILE A 214 1.21 14.71 23.13
C ILE A 214 -0.28 14.51 22.82
N ARG A 215 -1.05 15.59 22.75
CA ARG A 215 -2.49 15.54 22.43
C ARG A 215 -2.76 14.96 21.03
N ALA A 216 -1.94 15.30 20.04
CA ALA A 216 -2.07 14.76 18.69
C ALA A 216 -1.83 13.23 18.68
N LEU A 217 -0.79 12.76 19.41
CA LEU A 217 -0.48 11.34 19.56
C LEU A 217 -1.52 10.58 20.39
N ASP A 218 -2.17 11.23 21.35
CA ASP A 218 -3.28 10.62 22.07
C ASP A 218 -4.46 10.31 21.12
N LYS A 219 -4.78 11.21 20.22
CA LYS A 219 -5.87 11.05 19.25
C LYS A 219 -5.52 10.11 18.09
N SER A 220 -4.27 10.12 17.60
CA SER A 220 -3.82 9.27 16.49
C SER A 220 -2.32 9.02 16.54
N LYS A 221 -1.92 7.77 16.38
CA LYS A 221 -0.51 7.34 16.34
C LYS A 221 0.06 7.48 14.91
N SER A 222 -0.13 8.64 14.29
CA SER A 222 0.38 8.94 12.96
C SER A 222 1.91 8.89 12.92
N ILE A 223 2.48 8.24 11.90
CA ILE A 223 3.93 8.20 11.68
C ILE A 223 4.54 9.60 11.60
N ARG A 224 3.84 10.55 10.97
CA ARG A 224 4.33 11.92 10.82
C ARG A 224 4.39 12.64 12.16
N THR A 225 3.40 12.44 13.03
CA THR A 225 3.41 13.02 14.36
C THR A 225 4.50 12.39 15.23
N LEU A 226 4.72 11.08 15.13
CA LEU A 226 5.81 10.38 15.83
C LEU A 226 7.17 10.91 15.40
N GLN A 227 7.42 11.04 14.11
CA GLN A 227 8.66 11.60 13.57
C GLN A 227 8.88 13.06 14.00
N ALA A 228 7.83 13.88 13.94
CA ALA A 228 7.90 15.28 14.32
C ALA A 228 8.22 15.44 15.80
N TYR A 229 7.49 14.71 16.64
CA TYR A 229 7.65 14.78 18.09
C TYR A 229 9.01 14.21 18.54
N GLY A 230 9.44 13.09 17.96
CA GLY A 230 10.77 12.54 18.27
C GLY A 230 11.89 13.53 17.96
N ARG A 231 11.88 14.17 16.78
CA ARG A 231 12.85 15.22 16.43
C ARG A 231 12.75 16.46 17.31
N PHE A 232 11.54 16.82 17.74
CA PHE A 232 11.34 17.89 18.71
C PHE A 232 11.99 17.57 20.06
N LEU A 233 11.79 16.34 20.57
CA LEU A 233 12.42 15.87 21.81
C LEU A 233 13.95 15.87 21.72
N GLU A 234 14.51 15.36 20.60
CA GLU A 234 15.97 15.37 20.36
C GLU A 234 16.54 16.81 20.44
N ARG A 235 15.92 17.76 19.75
CA ARG A 235 16.36 19.17 19.73
C ARG A 235 16.13 19.87 21.06
N SER A 236 15.21 19.38 21.86
CA SER A 236 14.95 19.89 23.21
C SER A 236 15.87 19.30 24.29
N GLY A 237 16.84 18.44 23.90
CA GLY A 237 17.76 17.77 24.84
C GLY A 237 17.15 16.54 25.50
N ARG A 238 15.92 16.16 25.19
CA ARG A 238 15.17 15.02 25.77
C ARG A 238 15.41 13.74 24.98
N ARG A 239 16.70 13.40 24.73
CA ARG A 239 17.10 12.28 23.87
C ARG A 239 16.56 10.93 24.36
N ALA A 240 16.57 10.68 25.67
CA ALA A 240 16.04 9.44 26.25
C ALA A 240 14.55 9.25 25.93
N GLU A 241 13.78 10.31 26.00
CA GLU A 241 12.34 10.26 25.67
C GLU A 241 12.11 10.06 24.18
N ALA A 242 12.92 10.66 23.30
CA ALA A 242 12.87 10.41 21.87
C ALA A 242 13.16 8.94 21.54
N TYR A 243 14.19 8.35 22.14
CA TYR A 243 14.54 6.95 21.96
C TYR A 243 13.41 6.02 22.44
N ASN A 244 12.87 6.28 23.63
CA ASN A 244 11.73 5.53 24.16
C ASN A 244 10.48 5.66 23.27
N LEU A 245 10.24 6.83 22.68
CA LEU A 245 9.16 7.02 21.72
C LEU A 245 9.36 6.13 20.49
N TYR A 246 10.54 6.12 19.87
CA TYR A 246 10.82 5.34 18.67
C TYR A 246 10.77 3.83 18.96
N THR A 247 11.37 3.35 20.03
CA THR A 247 11.37 1.93 20.41
C THR A 247 9.99 1.41 20.76
N LYS A 248 9.18 2.21 21.48
CA LYS A 248 7.78 1.88 21.80
C LYS A 248 6.95 1.58 20.54
N TYR A 249 7.19 2.31 19.45
CA TYR A 249 6.41 2.17 18.21
C TYR A 249 7.12 1.33 17.15
N GLN A 250 8.36 0.90 17.37
CA GLN A 250 9.08 -0.01 16.48
C GLN A 250 8.42 -1.39 16.37
N THR A 251 7.78 -1.86 17.44
CA THR A 251 7.10 -3.17 17.46
C THR A 251 5.66 -3.10 16.99
N ARG A 252 5.18 -1.90 16.65
CA ARG A 252 3.79 -1.73 16.21
C ARG A 252 3.66 -2.00 14.72
N GLN A 253 2.72 -2.88 14.37
CA GLN A 253 2.43 -3.24 13.00
C GLN A 253 2.27 -1.99 12.10
N GLY A 254 2.97 -1.99 10.95
CA GLY A 254 2.96 -0.91 9.95
C GLY A 254 3.85 0.30 10.26
N LEU A 255 4.55 0.33 11.41
CA LEU A 255 5.49 1.40 11.78
C LEU A 255 6.94 0.91 11.92
N GLU A 256 7.17 -0.41 11.85
CA GLU A 256 8.44 -1.05 12.17
C GLU A 256 9.60 -0.47 11.37
N ASN A 257 9.49 -0.45 10.05
CA ASN A 257 10.59 -0.02 9.18
C ASN A 257 10.91 1.46 9.35
N GLN A 258 9.88 2.31 9.46
CA GLN A 258 10.07 3.74 9.64
C GLN A 258 10.69 4.06 11.01
N MET A 259 10.29 3.35 12.06
CA MET A 259 10.86 3.56 13.39
C MET A 259 12.29 3.01 13.47
N LYS A 260 12.60 1.88 12.83
CA LYS A 260 13.97 1.39 12.69
C LYS A 260 14.89 2.43 12.03
N GLU A 261 14.44 3.07 10.96
CA GLU A 261 15.21 4.13 10.30
C GLU A 261 15.35 5.38 11.16
N GLU A 262 14.35 5.74 11.96
CA GLU A 262 14.46 6.86 12.91
C GLU A 262 15.47 6.53 14.02
N ILE A 263 15.46 5.29 14.56
CA ILE A 263 16.46 4.80 15.56
C ILE A 263 17.84 4.76 14.93
N PHE A 264 17.99 4.17 13.73
CA PHE A 264 19.29 4.11 13.05
C PHE A 264 19.91 5.51 12.89
N LYS A 265 19.13 6.49 12.47
CA LYS A 265 19.62 7.88 12.38
C LYS A 265 19.82 8.56 13.72
N PHE A 266 19.04 8.20 14.73
CA PHE A 266 19.25 8.67 16.10
C PHE A 266 20.62 8.19 16.64
N ASP A 267 21.00 6.93 16.37
CA ASP A 267 22.24 6.31 16.82
C ASP A 267 23.47 6.91 16.13
N THR A 268 23.32 7.55 14.94
CA THR A 268 24.45 8.28 14.32
C THR A 268 24.90 9.50 15.12
N GLY A 269 24.14 9.92 16.12
CA GLY A 269 24.46 11.09 16.97
C GLY A 269 24.29 12.45 16.28
N LEU A 270 23.96 12.48 15.00
CA LEU A 270 23.77 13.72 14.25
C LEU A 270 22.51 14.46 14.74
N GLN A 271 22.69 15.73 15.12
CA GLN A 271 21.55 16.58 15.48
C GLN A 271 20.69 16.85 14.26
N ARG A 272 19.43 16.45 14.34
CA ARG A 272 18.46 16.64 13.24
C ARG A 272 17.70 17.95 13.38
N SER A 273 17.49 18.64 12.26
CA SER A 273 16.62 19.83 12.22
C SER A 273 15.16 19.47 12.49
N GLY A 274 14.35 20.47 12.85
CA GLY A 274 12.90 20.34 12.94
C GLY A 274 12.30 19.80 11.64
N MET A 275 11.12 19.22 11.74
CA MET A 275 10.43 18.66 10.57
C MET A 275 10.10 19.75 9.54
N ILE A 276 9.76 20.93 10.00
CA ILE A 276 9.42 22.11 9.21
C ILE A 276 10.49 23.17 9.43
N ARG A 277 11.12 23.66 8.35
CA ARG A 277 12.14 24.69 8.37
C ARG A 277 11.68 26.00 7.71
N THR A 278 10.63 25.91 6.88
CA THR A 278 9.99 27.04 6.22
C THR A 278 8.48 26.87 6.21
N SER A 279 7.75 27.96 6.11
CA SER A 279 6.28 27.92 5.98
C SER A 279 5.82 27.15 4.72
N SER A 280 6.59 27.22 3.63
CA SER A 280 6.32 26.43 2.41
C SER A 280 6.46 24.92 2.66
N GLU A 281 7.41 24.49 3.49
CA GLU A 281 7.49 23.09 3.93
C GLU A 281 6.26 22.69 4.77
N GLY A 282 5.71 23.60 5.58
CA GLY A 282 4.45 23.36 6.30
C GLY A 282 3.26 23.19 5.35
N ILE A 283 3.19 23.98 4.28
CA ILE A 283 2.17 23.81 3.23
C ILE A 283 2.34 22.48 2.48
N ALA A 284 3.57 22.11 2.15
CA ALA A 284 3.84 20.80 1.54
C ALA A 284 3.44 19.63 2.46
N GLU A 285 3.65 19.79 3.78
CA GLU A 285 3.20 18.82 4.79
C GLU A 285 1.67 18.69 4.82
N VAL A 286 0.93 19.82 4.71
CA VAL A 286 -0.55 19.80 4.57
C VAL A 286 -0.95 18.96 3.36
N MET A 287 -0.36 19.24 2.18
CA MET A 287 -0.70 18.51 0.95
C MET A 287 -0.40 17.01 1.10
N PHE A 288 0.73 16.65 1.69
CA PHE A 288 1.10 15.27 1.93
C PHE A 288 0.14 14.56 2.90
N ASN A 289 -0.22 15.19 4.02
CA ASN A 289 -1.14 14.61 5.00
C ASN A 289 -2.54 14.39 4.41
N LEU A 290 -3.01 15.33 3.59
CA LEU A 290 -4.28 15.19 2.87
C LEU A 290 -4.19 14.10 1.79
N ALA A 291 -3.08 13.98 1.06
CA ALA A 291 -2.86 12.88 0.13
C ALA A 291 -2.97 11.52 0.82
N GLY A 292 -2.37 11.38 2.00
CA GLY A 292 -2.47 10.17 2.82
C GLY A 292 -3.91 9.85 3.23
N THR A 293 -4.66 10.85 3.71
CA THR A 293 -6.07 10.71 4.09
C THR A 293 -6.95 10.30 2.89
N LEU A 294 -6.74 10.93 1.74
CA LEU A 294 -7.46 10.62 0.50
C LEU A 294 -7.13 9.19 0.01
N THR A 295 -5.88 8.76 0.14
CA THR A 295 -5.46 7.40 -0.20
C THR A 295 -6.16 6.37 0.68
N GLN A 296 -6.25 6.60 1.99
CA GLN A 296 -6.96 5.73 2.93
C GLN A 296 -8.45 5.62 2.61
N SER A 297 -9.08 6.71 2.16
CA SER A 297 -10.48 6.72 1.71
C SER A 297 -10.66 6.21 0.27
N ARG A 298 -9.65 5.61 -0.33
CA ARG A 298 -9.61 5.10 -1.72
C ARG A 298 -9.85 6.16 -2.80
N SER A 299 -9.68 7.43 -2.47
CA SER A 299 -9.70 8.54 -3.42
C SER A 299 -8.33 8.73 -4.07
N PHE A 300 -7.83 7.69 -4.73
CA PHE A 300 -6.45 7.60 -5.23
C PHE A 300 -6.09 8.71 -6.21
N ASP A 301 -7.01 9.09 -7.10
CA ASP A 301 -6.79 10.14 -8.11
C ASP A 301 -6.53 11.51 -7.46
N LEU A 302 -7.31 11.85 -6.44
CA LEU A 302 -7.08 13.07 -5.67
C LEU A 302 -5.81 12.97 -4.80
N GLY A 303 -5.57 11.80 -4.19
CA GLY A 303 -4.34 11.53 -3.46
C GLY A 303 -3.09 11.77 -4.33
N LEU A 304 -3.14 11.33 -5.59
CA LEU A 304 -2.08 11.54 -6.58
C LEU A 304 -1.84 13.04 -6.83
N VAL A 305 -2.90 13.82 -7.07
CA VAL A 305 -2.80 15.27 -7.29
C VAL A 305 -2.20 15.98 -6.07
N PHE A 306 -2.66 15.64 -4.86
CA PHE A 306 -2.12 16.24 -3.63
C PHE A 306 -0.65 15.86 -3.39
N CYS A 307 -0.23 14.62 -3.71
CA CYS A 307 1.20 14.24 -3.69
C CYS A 307 2.03 15.06 -4.67
N ARG A 308 1.54 15.25 -5.91
CA ARG A 308 2.21 16.08 -6.92
C ARG A 308 2.38 17.50 -6.44
N LEU A 309 1.35 18.10 -5.84
CA LEU A 309 1.42 19.44 -5.26
C LEU A 309 2.42 19.53 -4.09
N ALA A 310 2.44 18.51 -3.20
CA ALA A 310 3.39 18.46 -2.11
C ALA A 310 4.85 18.45 -2.63
N ILE A 311 5.12 17.65 -3.67
CA ILE A 311 6.44 17.53 -4.29
C ILE A 311 6.79 18.81 -5.07
N TRP A 312 5.82 19.43 -5.74
CA TRP A 312 6.01 20.72 -6.42
C TRP A 312 6.49 21.82 -5.45
N ILE A 313 5.83 21.93 -4.30
CA ILE A 313 6.19 22.92 -3.26
C ILE A 313 7.52 22.56 -2.58
N LYS A 314 7.77 21.26 -2.35
CA LYS A 314 8.97 20.73 -1.70
C LYS A 314 9.57 19.59 -2.53
N PRO A 315 10.40 19.86 -3.54
CA PRO A 315 10.95 18.83 -4.44
C PRO A 315 11.75 17.73 -3.71
N LYS A 316 12.42 18.06 -2.60
CA LYS A 316 13.10 17.11 -1.73
C LYS A 316 12.17 16.68 -0.59
N PHE A 317 11.09 15.96 -0.92
CA PHE A 317 10.15 15.41 0.06
C PHE A 317 10.04 13.89 -0.08
N PRO A 318 10.94 13.12 0.56
CA PRO A 318 11.02 11.66 0.39
C PRO A 318 9.71 10.95 0.68
N MET A 319 9.02 11.28 1.77
CA MET A 319 7.76 10.62 2.14
C MET A 319 6.63 10.85 1.12
N ALA A 320 6.56 12.04 0.53
CA ALA A 320 5.58 12.31 -0.54
C ALA A 320 5.92 11.53 -1.82
N LYS A 321 7.22 11.38 -2.14
CA LYS A 321 7.66 10.54 -3.26
C LYS A 321 7.34 9.06 -3.01
N MET A 322 7.55 8.55 -1.80
CA MET A 322 7.16 7.18 -1.42
C MET A 322 5.66 6.95 -1.60
N LEU A 323 4.83 7.89 -1.11
CA LEU A 323 3.38 7.79 -1.27
C LEU A 323 2.96 7.88 -2.74
N LEU A 324 3.58 8.77 -3.51
CA LEU A 324 3.34 8.90 -4.96
C LEU A 324 3.69 7.60 -5.71
N GLY A 325 4.85 7.01 -5.42
CA GLY A 325 5.25 5.73 -6.00
C GLY A 325 4.24 4.62 -5.70
N ASN A 326 3.84 4.50 -4.43
CA ASN A 326 2.82 3.51 -4.03
C ASN A 326 1.46 3.75 -4.73
N LEU A 327 1.02 5.00 -4.88
CA LEU A 327 -0.21 5.33 -5.61
C LEU A 327 -0.12 4.93 -7.09
N LEU A 328 1.02 5.17 -7.73
CA LEU A 328 1.27 4.79 -9.11
C LEU A 328 1.26 3.26 -9.29
N GLU A 329 1.79 2.50 -8.32
CA GLU A 329 1.68 1.03 -8.35
C GLU A 329 0.23 0.55 -8.20
N ILE A 330 -0.56 1.15 -7.29
CA ILE A 330 -2.00 0.84 -7.14
C ILE A 330 -2.77 1.11 -8.44
N MET A 331 -2.31 2.10 -9.22
CA MET A 331 -2.90 2.49 -10.50
C MET A 331 -2.33 1.72 -11.70
N ASP A 332 -1.56 0.65 -11.45
CA ASP A 332 -0.91 -0.16 -12.49
C ASP A 332 0.01 0.64 -13.42
N ARG A 333 0.82 1.54 -12.83
CA ARG A 333 1.80 2.41 -13.53
C ARG A 333 3.22 2.15 -13.02
N PRO A 334 3.76 0.94 -13.19
CA PRO A 334 5.01 0.51 -12.53
C PRO A 334 6.25 1.27 -13.03
N GLU A 335 6.33 1.66 -14.31
CA GLU A 335 7.46 2.44 -14.83
C GLU A 335 7.54 3.83 -14.20
N GLU A 336 6.41 4.51 -14.05
CA GLU A 336 6.39 5.81 -13.40
C GLU A 336 6.68 5.70 -11.90
N ALA A 337 6.16 4.66 -11.25
CA ALA A 337 6.47 4.37 -9.86
C ALA A 337 7.98 4.17 -9.66
N LEU A 338 8.64 3.39 -10.55
CA LEU A 338 10.07 3.17 -10.54
C LEU A 338 10.85 4.49 -10.64
N ASN A 339 10.48 5.36 -11.59
CA ASN A 339 11.11 6.67 -11.77
C ASN A 339 10.95 7.55 -10.51
N VAL A 340 9.78 7.52 -9.88
CA VAL A 340 9.52 8.27 -8.64
C VAL A 340 10.38 7.73 -7.50
N PHE A 341 10.44 6.42 -7.29
CA PHE A 341 11.28 5.83 -6.25
C PHE A 341 12.77 6.11 -6.49
N GLN A 342 13.24 6.07 -7.73
CA GLN A 342 14.64 6.44 -8.08
C GLN A 342 14.96 7.90 -7.76
N SER A 343 13.97 8.78 -7.76
CA SER A 343 14.14 10.20 -7.43
C SER A 343 14.23 10.48 -5.91
N VAL A 344 14.05 9.46 -5.05
CA VAL A 344 14.13 9.62 -3.59
C VAL A 344 15.59 9.88 -3.19
N ASP A 345 15.80 10.92 -2.37
CA ASP A 345 17.12 11.30 -1.89
C ASP A 345 17.76 10.16 -1.08
N GLU A 346 18.98 9.76 -1.47
CA GLU A 346 19.72 8.67 -0.82
C GLU A 346 20.09 8.96 0.64
N ALA A 347 20.20 10.22 1.02
CA ALA A 347 20.45 10.62 2.40
C ALA A 347 19.20 10.57 3.30
N SER A 348 18.02 10.33 2.71
CA SER A 348 16.76 10.30 3.46
C SER A 348 16.56 9.01 4.27
N THR A 349 15.65 9.06 5.27
CA THR A 349 15.19 7.85 5.98
C THR A 349 14.35 6.92 5.10
N SER A 350 13.93 7.35 3.92
CA SER A 350 13.14 6.55 2.99
C SER A 350 14.00 5.88 1.91
N ALA A 351 15.30 6.16 1.85
CA ALA A 351 16.17 5.68 0.77
C ALA A 351 16.25 4.16 0.72
N TRP A 352 16.36 3.51 1.88
CA TRP A 352 16.44 2.04 1.97
C TRP A 352 15.18 1.37 1.46
N GLU A 353 14.03 1.78 1.97
CA GLU A 353 12.73 1.26 1.52
C GLU A 353 12.48 1.57 0.04
N SER A 354 12.86 2.77 -0.42
CA SER A 354 12.78 3.13 -1.83
C SER A 354 13.57 2.17 -2.72
N LYS A 355 14.81 1.81 -2.34
CA LYS A 355 15.64 0.85 -3.10
C LYS A 355 15.04 -0.55 -3.11
N LEU A 356 14.42 -1.00 -2.02
CA LEU A 356 13.68 -2.27 -1.98
C LEU A 356 12.51 -2.26 -2.97
N ARG A 357 11.72 -1.18 -2.98
CA ARG A 357 10.59 -1.02 -3.93
C ARG A 357 11.07 -0.96 -5.39
N GLN A 358 12.18 -0.28 -5.67
CA GLN A 358 12.80 -0.28 -7.00
C GLN A 358 13.15 -1.69 -7.46
N ALA A 359 13.74 -2.50 -6.60
CA ALA A 359 14.10 -3.89 -6.95
C ALA A 359 12.86 -4.74 -7.23
N GLU A 360 11.79 -4.62 -6.44
CA GLU A 360 10.52 -5.30 -6.69
C GLU A 360 9.92 -4.90 -8.04
N LEU A 361 9.89 -3.60 -8.36
CA LEU A 361 9.40 -3.09 -9.63
C LEU A 361 10.27 -3.52 -10.81
N LEU A 362 11.60 -3.49 -10.66
CA LEU A 362 12.50 -4.00 -11.70
C LEU A 362 12.20 -5.48 -12.01
N ASN A 363 11.95 -6.29 -10.98
CA ASN A 363 11.57 -7.69 -11.18
C ASN A 363 10.22 -7.83 -11.89
N SER A 364 9.19 -7.09 -11.48
CA SER A 364 7.86 -7.14 -12.11
C SER A 364 7.87 -6.66 -13.56
N LEU A 365 8.77 -5.73 -13.90
CA LEU A 365 9.02 -5.24 -15.26
C LEU A 365 9.93 -6.16 -16.09
N GLY A 366 10.27 -7.35 -15.58
CA GLY A 366 11.12 -8.32 -16.27
C GLY A 366 12.62 -8.01 -16.23
N ARG A 367 13.04 -6.94 -15.56
CA ARG A 367 14.45 -6.49 -15.43
C ARG A 367 15.15 -7.21 -14.27
N LYS A 368 15.11 -8.57 -14.29
CA LYS A 368 15.52 -9.46 -13.18
C LYS A 368 16.96 -9.23 -12.73
N SER A 369 17.91 -9.15 -13.67
CA SER A 369 19.34 -8.96 -13.34
C SER A 369 19.60 -7.63 -12.62
N ALA A 370 18.86 -6.57 -12.96
CA ALA A 370 18.97 -5.29 -12.29
C ALA A 370 18.41 -5.35 -10.86
N ALA A 371 17.28 -6.05 -10.67
CA ALA A 371 16.70 -6.28 -9.35
C ALA A 371 17.67 -7.05 -8.43
N GLU A 372 18.22 -8.16 -8.92
CA GLU A 372 19.18 -8.99 -8.20
C GLU A 372 20.43 -8.18 -7.80
N LYS A 373 21.05 -7.47 -8.76
CA LYS A 373 22.21 -6.62 -8.50
C LYS A 373 21.92 -5.56 -7.43
N THR A 374 20.77 -4.91 -7.51
CA THR A 374 20.36 -3.89 -6.51
C THR A 374 20.27 -4.49 -5.12
N LEU A 375 19.60 -5.64 -4.96
CA LEU A 375 19.42 -6.29 -3.66
C LEU A 375 20.71 -6.84 -3.08
N LEU A 376 21.60 -7.40 -3.92
CA LEU A 376 22.93 -7.85 -3.46
C LEU A 376 23.80 -6.68 -2.99
N LEU A 377 23.80 -5.55 -3.71
CA LEU A 377 24.51 -4.35 -3.26
C LEU A 377 23.96 -3.84 -1.92
N MET A 378 22.66 -3.81 -1.75
CA MET A 378 22.03 -3.43 -0.48
C MET A 378 22.41 -4.39 0.65
N ALA A 379 22.36 -5.70 0.43
CA ALA A 379 22.70 -6.71 1.42
C ALA A 379 24.18 -6.60 1.88
N ASN A 380 25.07 -6.12 1.00
CA ASN A 380 26.46 -5.86 1.35
C ASN A 380 26.67 -4.53 2.09
N GLN A 381 25.82 -3.54 1.85
CA GLN A 381 25.88 -2.24 2.53
C GLN A 381 25.44 -2.30 4.00
N ARG A 382 24.43 -3.15 4.31
CA ARG A 382 23.90 -3.33 5.66
C ARG A 382 23.79 -4.83 5.98
N SER A 383 24.87 -5.39 6.49
CA SER A 383 24.93 -6.83 6.81
C SER A 383 23.97 -7.27 7.91
N GLU A 384 23.57 -6.34 8.79
CA GLU A 384 22.62 -6.55 9.88
C GLU A 384 21.15 -6.40 9.46
N ASP A 385 20.87 -5.89 8.25
CA ASP A 385 19.52 -5.75 7.71
C ASP A 385 19.21 -6.85 6.69
N MET A 386 18.32 -7.76 7.06
CA MET A 386 17.96 -8.92 6.24
C MET A 386 16.95 -8.60 5.15
N SER A 387 16.40 -7.38 5.08
CA SER A 387 15.31 -7.05 4.16
C SER A 387 15.69 -7.26 2.70
N ALA A 388 16.91 -6.90 2.29
CA ALA A 388 17.38 -7.08 0.93
C ALA A 388 17.52 -8.57 0.55
N LEU A 389 18.11 -9.40 1.42
CA LEU A 389 18.22 -10.84 1.20
C LEU A 389 16.86 -11.52 1.22
N THR A 390 15.96 -11.10 2.12
CA THR A 390 14.59 -11.62 2.16
C THR A 390 13.87 -11.36 0.84
N ARG A 391 13.93 -10.11 0.34
CA ARG A 391 13.31 -9.76 -0.96
C ARG A 391 13.91 -10.53 -2.13
N LEU A 392 15.23 -10.72 -2.13
CA LEU A 392 15.89 -11.50 -3.17
C LEU A 392 15.44 -12.97 -3.14
N GLY A 393 15.36 -13.58 -1.97
CA GLY A 393 14.82 -14.92 -1.79
C GLY A 393 13.36 -15.03 -2.25
N ASP A 394 12.53 -14.03 -1.92
CA ASP A 394 11.13 -13.96 -2.36
C ASP A 394 11.00 -13.84 -3.89
N ILE A 395 11.88 -13.07 -4.54
CA ILE A 395 11.96 -12.97 -6.01
C ILE A 395 12.27 -14.32 -6.61
N PHE A 396 13.32 -15.02 -6.14
CA PHE A 396 13.67 -16.34 -6.63
C PHE A 396 12.56 -17.36 -6.41
N ARG A 397 11.90 -17.32 -5.24
CA ARG A 397 10.73 -18.17 -4.96
C ARG A 397 9.56 -17.87 -5.91
N GLY A 398 9.29 -16.61 -6.21
CA GLY A 398 8.23 -16.18 -7.14
C GLY A 398 8.44 -16.65 -8.57
N ILE A 399 9.69 -16.75 -9.03
CA ILE A 399 10.04 -17.32 -10.34
C ILE A 399 10.26 -18.83 -10.30
N LYS A 400 9.92 -19.48 -9.19
CA LYS A 400 10.05 -20.93 -8.95
C LYS A 400 11.52 -21.44 -8.97
N ASP A 401 12.52 -20.56 -8.80
CA ASP A 401 13.92 -20.94 -8.58
C ASP A 401 14.16 -21.21 -7.09
N PHE A 402 13.59 -22.30 -6.61
CA PHE A 402 13.54 -22.60 -5.18
C PHE A 402 14.91 -22.92 -4.58
N GLU A 403 15.85 -23.40 -5.39
CA GLU A 403 17.21 -23.67 -4.91
C GLU A 403 17.97 -22.37 -4.63
N LYS A 404 17.92 -21.40 -5.54
CA LYS A 404 18.51 -20.08 -5.27
C LYS A 404 17.81 -19.38 -4.12
N ALA A 405 16.48 -19.48 -4.02
CA ALA A 405 15.74 -18.93 -2.88
C ALA A 405 16.26 -19.51 -1.56
N ALA A 406 16.40 -20.85 -1.44
CA ALA A 406 16.90 -21.50 -0.24
C ALA A 406 18.33 -21.07 0.11
N ASN A 407 19.20 -20.90 -0.90
CA ASN A 407 20.57 -20.43 -0.68
C ASN A 407 20.61 -19.01 -0.12
N VAL A 408 19.80 -18.10 -0.69
CA VAL A 408 19.71 -16.71 -0.23
C VAL A 408 19.14 -16.62 1.20
N TYR A 409 18.07 -17.37 1.50
CA TYR A 409 17.54 -17.44 2.86
C TYR A 409 18.57 -18.05 3.83
N THR A 410 19.37 -19.03 3.40
CA THR A 410 20.43 -19.60 4.24
C THR A 410 21.45 -18.55 4.62
N GLU A 411 21.86 -17.69 3.69
CA GLU A 411 22.75 -16.58 4.00
C GLU A 411 22.11 -15.58 4.96
N ALA A 412 20.84 -15.23 4.75
CA ALA A 412 20.11 -14.37 5.66
C ALA A 412 20.00 -14.96 7.07
N ILE A 413 19.70 -16.26 7.20
CA ILE A 413 19.62 -16.96 8.48
C ILE A 413 20.97 -16.97 9.19
N LYS A 414 22.09 -17.27 8.50
CA LYS A 414 23.44 -17.20 9.08
C LYS A 414 23.70 -15.82 9.70
N ARG A 415 23.35 -14.75 9.01
CA ARG A 415 23.52 -13.38 9.51
C ARG A 415 22.65 -13.10 10.75
N THR A 416 21.40 -13.59 10.79
CA THR A 416 20.55 -13.42 11.97
C THR A 416 21.08 -14.16 13.21
N VAL A 417 21.73 -15.31 13.02
CA VAL A 417 22.38 -16.04 14.11
C VAL A 417 23.58 -15.24 14.63
N LEU A 418 24.41 -14.68 13.76
CA LEU A 418 25.58 -13.88 14.15
C LEU A 418 25.20 -12.65 14.98
N ILE A 419 24.06 -12.01 14.69
CA ILE A 419 23.56 -10.86 15.45
C ILE A 419 22.63 -11.25 16.61
N GLN A 420 22.51 -12.55 16.92
CA GLN A 420 21.65 -13.10 17.97
C GLN A 420 20.17 -12.69 17.86
N LYS A 421 19.67 -12.56 16.64
CA LYS A 421 18.26 -12.22 16.33
C LYS A 421 17.65 -13.27 15.38
N PRO A 422 17.46 -14.52 15.82
CA PRO A 422 16.89 -15.55 14.95
C PRO A 422 15.50 -15.14 14.45
N SER A 423 15.19 -15.51 13.22
CA SER A 423 13.95 -15.13 12.53
C SER A 423 13.14 -16.36 12.11
N TRP A 424 12.01 -16.57 12.76
CA TRP A 424 11.08 -17.63 12.36
C TRP A 424 10.61 -17.46 10.91
N SER A 425 10.45 -16.22 10.43
CA SER A 425 9.95 -15.96 9.08
C SER A 425 10.95 -16.35 7.98
N LEU A 426 12.26 -16.21 8.23
CA LEU A 426 13.29 -16.67 7.31
C LEU A 426 13.36 -18.19 7.25
N LEU A 427 13.29 -18.87 8.41
CA LEU A 427 13.19 -20.32 8.48
C LEU A 427 11.93 -20.82 7.74
N TYR A 428 10.78 -20.21 7.98
CA TYR A 428 9.55 -20.52 7.27
C TYR A 428 9.68 -20.36 5.75
N SER A 429 10.25 -19.25 5.28
CA SER A 429 10.45 -19.00 3.85
C SER A 429 11.42 -19.99 3.22
N ARG A 430 12.50 -20.36 3.93
CA ARG A 430 13.44 -21.40 3.48
C ARG A 430 12.81 -22.79 3.48
N GLY A 431 12.04 -23.09 4.51
CA GLY A 431 11.26 -24.33 4.59
C GLY A 431 10.33 -24.51 3.39
N ILE A 432 9.60 -23.46 2.99
CA ILE A 432 8.79 -23.48 1.76
C ILE A 432 9.67 -23.74 0.53
N ALA A 433 10.82 -23.08 0.40
CA ALA A 433 11.72 -23.29 -0.73
C ALA A 433 12.26 -24.74 -0.78
N TYR A 434 12.60 -25.34 0.37
CA TYR A 434 12.99 -26.75 0.45
C TYR A 434 11.83 -27.70 0.13
N GLU A 435 10.64 -27.42 0.62
CA GLU A 435 9.45 -28.24 0.33
C GLU A 435 9.17 -28.27 -1.19
N ARG A 436 9.16 -27.11 -1.83
CA ARG A 436 8.95 -26.96 -3.25
C ARG A 436 10.11 -27.57 -4.09
N SER A 437 11.32 -27.67 -3.53
CA SER A 437 12.47 -28.38 -4.11
C SER A 437 12.45 -29.88 -3.79
N LYS A 438 11.37 -30.42 -3.22
CA LYS A 438 11.22 -31.83 -2.81
C LYS A 438 12.24 -32.28 -1.74
N LYS A 439 12.81 -31.35 -0.98
CA LYS A 439 13.77 -31.59 0.12
C LYS A 439 13.03 -31.60 1.47
N TRP A 440 12.03 -32.48 1.63
CA TRP A 440 11.09 -32.46 2.75
C TRP A 440 11.75 -32.46 4.13
N TYR A 441 12.75 -33.34 4.34
CA TYR A 441 13.44 -33.42 5.65
C TYR A 441 14.01 -32.07 6.10
N LEU A 442 14.59 -31.29 5.18
CA LEU A 442 15.10 -29.96 5.48
C LEU A 442 13.98 -28.95 5.72
N ALA A 443 12.89 -29.07 4.97
CA ALA A 443 11.71 -28.23 5.13
C ALA A 443 11.05 -28.42 6.51
N GLU A 444 10.81 -29.67 6.88
CA GLU A 444 10.21 -30.03 8.17
C GLU A 444 11.03 -29.52 9.35
N LYS A 445 12.36 -29.70 9.28
CA LYS A 445 13.28 -29.16 10.28
C LYS A 445 13.14 -27.64 10.42
N ASP A 446 13.17 -26.90 9.31
CA ASP A 446 13.03 -25.44 9.32
C ASP A 446 11.67 -25.00 9.89
N PHE A 447 10.59 -25.71 9.60
CA PHE A 447 9.27 -25.39 10.14
C PHE A 447 9.19 -25.66 11.65
N LEU A 448 9.80 -26.73 12.14
CA LEU A 448 9.89 -27.04 13.57
C LEU A 448 10.73 -26.01 14.31
N ASP A 449 11.93 -25.71 13.81
CA ASP A 449 12.80 -24.66 14.37
C ASP A 449 12.09 -23.29 14.40
N ALA A 450 11.31 -22.97 13.35
CA ALA A 450 10.50 -21.75 13.30
C ALA A 450 9.36 -21.74 14.33
N LEU A 451 8.73 -22.90 14.60
CA LEU A 451 7.70 -23.04 15.64
C LEU A 451 8.28 -22.89 17.05
N GLU A 452 9.52 -23.30 17.30
CA GLU A 452 10.18 -23.03 18.58
C GLU A 452 10.33 -21.52 18.81
N LEU A 453 10.65 -20.76 17.75
CA LEU A 453 10.75 -19.30 17.83
C LEU A 453 9.38 -18.60 17.90
N SER A 454 8.36 -19.17 17.30
CA SER A 454 7.00 -18.59 17.25
C SER A 454 5.90 -19.65 17.35
N PRO A 455 5.61 -20.19 18.55
CA PRO A 455 4.71 -21.34 18.74
C PRO A 455 3.24 -21.08 18.39
N ASN A 456 2.85 -19.82 18.26
CA ASN A 456 1.48 -19.39 17.98
C ASN A 456 1.34 -18.72 16.61
N GLN A 457 2.28 -18.92 15.67
CA GLN A 457 2.19 -18.34 14.34
C GLN A 457 1.20 -19.15 13.48
N PRO A 458 0.01 -18.59 13.15
CA PRO A 458 -1.06 -19.37 12.53
C PRO A 458 -0.69 -19.91 11.15
N TYR A 459 0.01 -19.13 10.33
CA TYR A 459 0.43 -19.57 8.99
C TYR A 459 1.44 -20.71 9.03
N LEU A 460 2.35 -20.68 9.99
CA LEU A 460 3.34 -21.75 10.17
C LEU A 460 2.70 -23.05 10.68
N LEU A 461 1.80 -22.94 11.68
CA LEU A 461 1.00 -24.06 12.17
C LEU A 461 0.18 -24.69 11.03
N ASN A 462 -0.47 -23.84 10.24
CA ASN A 462 -1.26 -24.28 9.10
C ASN A 462 -0.41 -24.97 8.03
N TYR A 463 0.71 -24.36 7.64
CA TYR A 463 1.54 -24.87 6.54
C TYR A 463 2.17 -26.22 6.89
N LEU A 464 2.77 -26.34 8.08
CA LEU A 464 3.36 -27.61 8.52
C LEU A 464 2.29 -28.69 8.70
N GLY A 465 1.17 -28.35 9.36
CA GLY A 465 0.07 -29.28 9.54
C GLY A 465 -0.50 -29.78 8.21
N TYR A 466 -0.78 -28.88 7.27
CA TYR A 466 -1.25 -29.23 5.93
C TYR A 466 -0.23 -30.11 5.17
N SER A 467 1.05 -29.76 5.24
CA SER A 467 2.11 -30.54 4.60
C SER A 467 2.25 -31.95 5.15
N TRP A 468 2.03 -32.15 6.44
CA TRP A 468 1.96 -33.48 7.06
C TRP A 468 0.75 -34.28 6.58
N VAL A 469 -0.42 -33.64 6.54
CA VAL A 469 -1.66 -34.29 6.08
C VAL A 469 -1.54 -34.75 4.62
N ASP A 470 -1.02 -33.89 3.77
CA ASP A 470 -0.82 -34.20 2.36
C ASP A 470 0.10 -35.43 2.15
N ARG A 471 1.09 -35.57 3.03
CA ARG A 471 2.03 -36.71 3.03
C ARG A 471 1.55 -37.93 3.85
N GLY A 472 0.42 -37.84 4.53
CA GLY A 472 -0.06 -38.88 5.42
C GLY A 472 0.78 -39.06 6.69
N LEU A 473 1.49 -38.00 7.13
CA LEU A 473 2.36 -38.00 8.29
C LEU A 473 1.68 -37.29 9.48
N ASN A 474 1.95 -37.74 10.69
CA ASN A 474 1.60 -37.04 11.95
C ASN A 474 0.17 -36.49 12.00
N LEU A 475 -0.83 -37.21 11.48
CA LEU A 475 -2.19 -36.72 11.23
C LEU A 475 -2.86 -36.09 12.45
N ASP A 476 -2.75 -36.71 13.64
CA ASP A 476 -3.34 -36.18 14.89
C ASP A 476 -2.66 -34.86 15.31
N SER A 477 -1.35 -34.76 15.16
CA SER A 477 -0.61 -33.53 15.46
C SER A 477 -0.93 -32.43 14.45
N ALA A 478 -1.05 -32.79 13.17
CA ALA A 478 -1.44 -31.89 12.09
C ALA A 478 -2.84 -31.30 12.37
N LYS A 479 -3.82 -32.15 12.72
CA LYS A 479 -5.18 -31.70 13.09
C LYS A 479 -5.14 -30.68 14.23
N ARG A 480 -4.45 -31.00 15.36
CA ARG A 480 -4.33 -30.07 16.49
C ARG A 480 -3.70 -28.74 16.11
N MET A 481 -2.69 -28.76 15.25
CA MET A 481 -2.00 -27.54 14.80
C MET A 481 -2.92 -26.67 13.94
N ILE A 482 -3.63 -27.26 12.99
CA ILE A 482 -4.55 -26.53 12.12
C ILE A 482 -5.77 -26.03 12.89
N GLU A 483 -6.33 -26.81 13.81
CA GLU A 483 -7.38 -26.35 14.74
C GLU A 483 -6.91 -25.13 15.56
N LYS A 484 -5.66 -25.14 16.04
CA LYS A 484 -5.06 -23.97 16.70
C LYS A 484 -4.94 -22.79 15.78
N ALA A 485 -4.53 -23.00 14.52
CA ALA A 485 -4.44 -21.95 13.52
C ALA A 485 -5.82 -21.32 13.22
N VAL A 486 -6.88 -22.15 13.09
CA VAL A 486 -8.27 -21.67 12.91
C VAL A 486 -8.74 -20.84 14.10
N ARG A 487 -8.44 -21.27 15.36
CA ARG A 487 -8.77 -20.46 16.54
C ARG A 487 -8.08 -19.10 16.55
N LEU A 488 -6.84 -19.02 16.07
CA LEU A 488 -6.06 -17.78 15.99
C LEU A 488 -6.49 -16.88 14.82
N ARG A 489 -6.96 -17.47 13.72
CA ARG A 489 -7.40 -16.77 12.49
C ARG A 489 -8.72 -17.35 11.96
N PRO A 490 -9.84 -17.14 12.68
CA PRO A 490 -11.11 -17.81 12.35
C PRO A 490 -11.74 -17.35 11.02
N ASN A 491 -11.33 -16.19 10.49
CA ASN A 491 -11.87 -15.62 9.25
C ASN A 491 -10.86 -15.68 8.08
N ASP A 492 -9.82 -16.51 8.20
CA ASP A 492 -8.91 -16.80 7.11
C ASP A 492 -9.38 -18.05 6.36
N GLY A 493 -9.94 -17.88 5.16
CA GLY A 493 -10.54 -18.98 4.40
C GLY A 493 -9.55 -20.08 4.04
N TYR A 494 -8.27 -19.77 3.82
CA TYR A 494 -7.24 -20.78 3.53
C TYR A 494 -6.92 -21.64 4.75
N ILE A 495 -6.89 -21.04 5.94
CA ILE A 495 -6.68 -21.80 7.18
C ILE A 495 -7.91 -22.66 7.51
N VAL A 496 -9.11 -22.12 7.28
CA VAL A 496 -10.36 -22.87 7.47
C VAL A 496 -10.49 -24.02 6.46
N ASP A 497 -10.12 -23.82 5.19
CA ASP A 497 -10.04 -24.85 4.15
C ASP A 497 -9.09 -25.98 4.56
N SER A 498 -7.90 -25.63 5.06
CA SER A 498 -6.93 -26.63 5.53
C SER A 498 -7.50 -27.53 6.63
N LEU A 499 -8.34 -26.99 7.53
CA LEU A 499 -9.00 -27.82 8.54
C LEU A 499 -10.06 -28.75 7.91
N GLY A 500 -10.85 -28.23 6.98
CA GLY A 500 -11.78 -29.05 6.21
C GLY A 500 -11.08 -30.19 5.48
N TRP A 501 -9.95 -29.88 4.82
CA TRP A 501 -9.15 -30.88 4.11
C TRP A 501 -8.54 -31.95 5.03
N VAL A 502 -8.03 -31.55 6.20
CA VAL A 502 -7.56 -32.51 7.22
C VAL A 502 -8.66 -33.46 7.66
N LEU A 503 -9.85 -32.95 7.98
CA LEU A 503 -11.00 -33.76 8.36
C LEU A 503 -11.41 -34.72 7.22
N TYR A 504 -11.42 -34.25 6.00
CA TYR A 504 -11.63 -35.08 4.81
C TYR A 504 -10.61 -36.23 4.71
N ARG A 505 -9.32 -35.94 4.89
CA ARG A 505 -8.23 -36.94 4.83
C ARG A 505 -8.30 -37.94 6.00
N LEU A 506 -8.91 -37.57 7.14
CA LEU A 506 -9.18 -38.42 8.27
C LEU A 506 -10.49 -39.24 8.12
N GLY A 507 -11.29 -38.98 7.08
CA GLY A 507 -12.55 -39.68 6.82
C GLY A 507 -13.78 -39.06 7.50
N ASP A 508 -13.62 -37.96 8.20
CA ASP A 508 -14.73 -37.20 8.80
C ASP A 508 -15.31 -36.23 7.76
N PHE A 509 -16.07 -36.80 6.83
CA PHE A 509 -16.58 -36.09 5.66
C PHE A 509 -17.67 -35.08 6.01
N GLU A 510 -18.46 -35.34 7.02
CA GLU A 510 -19.52 -34.44 7.51
C GLU A 510 -18.91 -33.17 8.10
N SER A 511 -17.96 -33.31 9.04
CA SER A 511 -17.24 -32.16 9.59
C SER A 511 -16.42 -31.41 8.52
N ALA A 512 -15.79 -32.12 7.59
CA ALA A 512 -15.07 -31.55 6.48
C ALA A 512 -15.97 -30.61 5.66
N THR A 513 -17.18 -31.08 5.34
CA THR A 513 -18.17 -30.30 4.58
C THR A 513 -18.49 -28.98 5.28
N VAL A 514 -18.73 -28.99 6.59
CA VAL A 514 -19.06 -27.79 7.38
C VAL A 514 -17.94 -26.75 7.30
N TYR A 515 -16.67 -27.18 7.47
CA TYR A 515 -15.54 -26.24 7.41
C TYR A 515 -15.27 -25.75 5.98
N LEU A 516 -15.44 -26.59 4.96
CA LEU A 516 -15.23 -26.19 3.56
C LEU A 516 -16.36 -25.26 3.07
N GLU A 517 -17.62 -25.46 3.50
CA GLU A 517 -18.72 -24.50 3.28
C GLU A 517 -18.40 -23.14 3.91
N ARG A 518 -17.81 -23.13 5.11
CA ARG A 518 -17.34 -21.90 5.73
C ARG A 518 -16.17 -21.28 4.96
N ALA A 519 -15.19 -22.06 4.52
CA ALA A 519 -14.05 -21.57 3.75
C ALA A 519 -14.49 -20.89 2.44
N ILE A 520 -15.43 -21.52 1.70
CA ILE A 520 -15.94 -20.95 0.46
C ILE A 520 -16.77 -19.68 0.68
N SER A 521 -17.43 -19.53 1.83
CA SER A 521 -18.12 -18.29 2.19
C SER A 521 -17.15 -17.12 2.37
N LEU A 522 -15.91 -17.40 2.76
CA LEU A 522 -14.84 -16.41 2.92
C LEU A 522 -14.12 -16.11 1.59
N TYR A 523 -13.84 -17.14 0.79
CA TYR A 523 -13.16 -17.03 -0.52
C TYR A 523 -13.91 -17.79 -1.61
N PRO A 524 -15.02 -17.24 -2.14
CA PRO A 524 -15.91 -17.96 -3.05
C PRO A 524 -15.33 -18.23 -4.45
N GLN A 525 -14.25 -17.55 -4.82
CA GLN A 525 -13.63 -17.67 -6.15
C GLN A 525 -12.29 -18.42 -6.13
N ASP A 526 -11.93 -19.06 -5.02
CA ASP A 526 -10.71 -19.85 -4.95
C ASP A 526 -10.92 -21.24 -5.58
N PRO A 527 -10.15 -21.64 -6.60
CA PRO A 527 -10.34 -22.92 -7.28
C PRO A 527 -10.07 -24.12 -6.37
N THR A 528 -9.10 -24.04 -5.45
CA THR A 528 -8.74 -25.15 -4.57
C THR A 528 -9.81 -25.40 -3.54
N ILE A 529 -10.35 -24.33 -2.93
CA ILE A 529 -11.45 -24.45 -1.94
C ILE A 529 -12.71 -25.04 -2.60
N ASN A 530 -13.03 -24.61 -3.83
CA ASN A 530 -14.15 -25.19 -4.58
C ASN A 530 -13.91 -26.69 -4.89
N ASP A 531 -12.69 -27.08 -5.27
CA ASP A 531 -12.35 -28.47 -5.53
C ASP A 531 -12.46 -29.34 -4.27
N HIS A 532 -11.90 -28.88 -3.14
CA HIS A 532 -12.00 -29.58 -1.85
C HIS A 532 -13.44 -29.73 -1.39
N LEU A 533 -14.27 -28.69 -1.52
CA LEU A 533 -15.69 -28.78 -1.17
C LEU A 533 -16.44 -29.75 -2.08
N GLY A 534 -16.13 -29.79 -3.36
CA GLY A 534 -16.68 -30.77 -4.29
C GLY A 534 -16.35 -32.20 -3.86
N ASP A 535 -15.10 -32.45 -3.45
CA ASP A 535 -14.67 -33.75 -2.95
C ASP A 535 -15.45 -34.16 -1.67
N ALA A 536 -15.62 -33.21 -0.74
CA ALA A 536 -16.38 -33.46 0.51
C ALA A 536 -17.86 -33.72 0.23
N TYR A 537 -18.51 -32.94 -0.63
CA TYR A 537 -19.90 -33.17 -1.02
C TYR A 537 -20.11 -34.54 -1.67
N TRP A 538 -19.19 -34.95 -2.54
CA TRP A 538 -19.27 -36.28 -3.14
C TRP A 538 -19.25 -37.40 -2.10
N ARG A 539 -18.39 -37.26 -1.07
CA ARG A 539 -18.27 -38.26 0.01
C ARG A 539 -19.51 -38.35 0.90
N VAL A 540 -20.25 -37.27 1.10
CA VAL A 540 -21.50 -37.25 1.86
C VAL A 540 -22.74 -37.49 1.00
N GLY A 541 -22.57 -37.90 -0.28
CA GLY A 541 -23.67 -38.25 -1.17
C GLY A 541 -24.35 -37.06 -1.89
N ARG A 542 -23.84 -35.84 -1.70
CA ARG A 542 -24.34 -34.61 -2.35
C ARG A 542 -23.70 -34.44 -3.74
N THR A 543 -23.95 -35.40 -4.63
CA THR A 543 -23.22 -35.53 -5.91
C THR A 543 -23.45 -34.35 -6.85
N ARG A 544 -24.66 -33.78 -6.92
CA ARG A 544 -24.95 -32.62 -7.79
C ARG A 544 -24.23 -31.36 -7.32
N GLU A 545 -24.17 -31.14 -6.00
CA GLU A 545 -23.42 -30.03 -5.44
C GLU A 545 -21.92 -30.22 -5.64
N ALA A 546 -21.43 -31.46 -5.60
CA ALA A 546 -20.04 -31.78 -5.90
C ALA A 546 -19.67 -31.39 -7.33
N GLU A 547 -20.46 -31.82 -8.32
CA GLU A 547 -20.27 -31.47 -9.72
C GLU A 547 -20.26 -29.96 -9.93
N PHE A 548 -21.21 -29.24 -9.31
CA PHE A 548 -21.28 -27.79 -9.37
C PHE A 548 -20.03 -27.11 -8.82
N GLN A 549 -19.48 -27.59 -7.69
CA GLN A 549 -18.26 -27.01 -7.11
C GLN A 549 -17.03 -27.32 -7.98
N TRP A 550 -16.90 -28.49 -8.57
CA TRP A 550 -15.81 -28.81 -9.50
C TRP A 550 -15.87 -27.97 -10.79
N GLU A 551 -17.08 -27.72 -11.33
CA GLU A 551 -17.25 -26.80 -12.48
C GLU A 551 -16.82 -25.39 -12.10
N ARG A 552 -17.20 -24.91 -10.93
CA ARG A 552 -16.75 -23.60 -10.42
C ARG A 552 -15.24 -23.56 -10.25
N ALA A 553 -14.63 -24.60 -9.69
CA ALA A 553 -13.18 -24.68 -9.56
C ALA A 553 -12.50 -24.49 -10.93
N LEU A 554 -12.99 -25.17 -11.99
CA LEU A 554 -12.46 -25.00 -13.35
C LEU A 554 -12.67 -23.58 -13.89
N SER A 555 -13.80 -22.92 -13.58
CA SER A 555 -14.11 -21.58 -14.06
C SER A 555 -13.21 -20.49 -13.45
N PHE A 556 -12.61 -20.75 -12.28
CA PHE A 556 -11.72 -19.83 -11.58
C PHE A 556 -10.23 -20.01 -11.92
N GLY A 557 -9.89 -20.82 -12.91
CA GLY A 557 -8.54 -20.94 -13.44
C GLY A 557 -7.56 -21.65 -12.49
N PRO A 558 -7.80 -22.93 -12.15
CA PRO A 558 -6.89 -23.71 -11.30
C PRO A 558 -5.53 -23.92 -11.99
N GLU A 559 -4.52 -24.33 -11.22
CA GLU A 559 -3.21 -24.70 -11.76
C GLU A 559 -3.35 -25.83 -12.80
N PRO A 560 -2.53 -25.86 -13.86
CA PRO A 560 -2.67 -26.83 -14.96
C PRO A 560 -2.73 -28.28 -14.53
N GLU A 561 -2.01 -28.64 -13.46
CA GLU A 561 -2.00 -29.99 -12.88
C GLU A 561 -3.36 -30.37 -12.26
N GLN A 562 -4.07 -29.40 -11.66
CA GLN A 562 -5.38 -29.60 -11.04
C GLN A 562 -6.49 -29.76 -12.09
N VAL A 563 -6.38 -29.06 -13.24
CA VAL A 563 -7.40 -29.11 -14.31
C VAL A 563 -7.71 -30.54 -14.73
N SER A 564 -6.68 -31.36 -14.95
CA SER A 564 -6.83 -32.76 -15.36
C SER A 564 -7.56 -33.59 -14.31
N ASN A 565 -7.23 -33.40 -13.02
CA ASN A 565 -7.85 -34.11 -11.91
C ASN A 565 -9.32 -33.72 -11.73
N ILE A 566 -9.63 -32.42 -11.78
CA ILE A 566 -11.01 -31.93 -11.63
C ILE A 566 -11.89 -32.44 -12.77
N ARG A 567 -11.40 -32.43 -14.02
CA ARG A 567 -12.13 -32.99 -15.17
C ARG A 567 -12.39 -34.49 -15.01
N LYS A 568 -11.42 -35.25 -14.47
CA LYS A 568 -11.61 -36.66 -14.18
C LYS A 568 -12.69 -36.89 -13.14
N LYS A 569 -12.72 -36.10 -12.06
CA LYS A 569 -13.77 -36.14 -11.02
C LYS A 569 -15.16 -35.87 -11.61
N LEU A 570 -15.30 -34.88 -12.48
CA LEU A 570 -16.56 -34.58 -13.19
C LEU A 570 -17.07 -35.75 -14.07
N HIS A 571 -16.15 -36.50 -14.73
CA HIS A 571 -16.55 -37.60 -15.58
C HIS A 571 -16.81 -38.92 -14.87
N GLN A 572 -16.10 -39.20 -13.78
CA GLN A 572 -16.08 -40.55 -13.17
C GLN A 572 -16.45 -40.51 -11.66
N GLY A 573 -16.62 -39.34 -11.10
CA GLY A 573 -16.72 -39.18 -9.66
C GLY A 573 -15.43 -39.51 -8.93
N LEU A 574 -15.49 -39.60 -7.59
CA LEU A 574 -14.38 -40.07 -6.79
C LEU A 574 -14.43 -41.59 -6.61
N PRO A 575 -13.28 -42.29 -6.63
CA PRO A 575 -13.23 -43.72 -6.35
C PRO A 575 -13.72 -44.01 -4.95
N PRO A 576 -14.23 -45.23 -4.66
CA PRO A 576 -14.60 -45.63 -3.31
C PRO A 576 -13.48 -45.39 -2.30
N VAL A 577 -13.84 -45.10 -1.04
CA VAL A 577 -12.85 -44.93 0.03
C VAL A 577 -12.17 -46.29 0.25
N GLN A 578 -10.86 -46.35 0.01
CA GLN A 578 -10.09 -47.53 0.43
C GLN A 578 -9.98 -47.49 1.95
N VAL A 579 -10.74 -48.33 2.63
CA VAL A 579 -10.56 -48.57 4.06
C VAL A 579 -9.19 -49.23 4.21
N LYS A 580 -8.19 -48.47 4.67
CA LYS A 580 -6.95 -49.10 5.14
C LYS A 580 -7.32 -49.94 6.37
N GLN A 581 -7.29 -51.28 6.20
CA GLN A 581 -7.36 -52.24 7.32
C GLN A 581 -6.15 -52.06 8.24
#